data_d31306cae192a35beb43926d2125ebc6
#
_entry.id   d31306cae192a35beb43926d2125ebc6
#
_cell.length_a   1.000
_cell.length_b   1.000
_cell.length_c   1.000
_cell.angle_alpha   90.00
_cell.angle_beta   90.00
_cell.angle_gamma   90.00
#
_symmetry.space_group_name_H-M   'P 1'
#
loop_
_entity.id
_entity.type
_entity.pdbx_description
1 polymer ?
#
loop_
_entity_poly.entity_id
_entity_poly.type
_entity_poly.pdbx_seq_one_letter_code
_entity_poly.pdbx_strand_id
1 'polypeptide(L)'
;MSTVGIVTGAGRGMGLACAHRLVDLVDVLLLVDRDPAVAGVVGELTKAGSATVEPFVLDITDVDGVERLAARVAELGTLRAVAHAAGISPTMADWRRIFAVDLVATAQLAQALRPLTTAGTASVYFASMAPILAIGEPHPTADAALDDPLAPDLLDRIHAALGATVEDSGWAYSWAKRGVQRFAQQEAVRVGPLGGRVCSLSPGIIDTPQGKQEAAEHSSMQALVERTPVGRIGQSEDVADVVAFLLSDQARFVSGIDLLVDGGVAAAVRGPAAAAVR
;
A
#
# COMPACT_ATOMS: atom_id res chain seq x y z
N MET A 1 26.49 -7.30 6.88
CA MET A 1 25.22 -7.96 7.21
C MET A 1 24.37 -7.94 5.95
N SER A 2 23.63 -9.02 5.70
CA SER A 2 22.72 -9.07 4.56
C SER A 2 21.62 -8.02 4.69
N THR A 3 21.21 -7.44 3.58
CA THR A 3 20.06 -6.53 3.51
C THR A 3 18.79 -7.33 3.27
N VAL A 4 17.72 -6.98 3.97
CA VAL A 4 16.43 -7.69 3.91
C VAL A 4 15.35 -6.78 3.33
N GLY A 5 14.65 -7.30 2.32
CA GLY A 5 13.43 -6.71 1.77
C GLY A 5 12.19 -7.48 2.16
N ILE A 6 11.07 -6.79 2.25
CA ILE A 6 9.75 -7.36 2.47
C ILE A 6 8.81 -6.89 1.37
N VAL A 7 8.07 -7.81 0.78
CA VAL A 7 6.90 -7.49 -0.05
C VAL A 7 5.70 -8.20 0.53
N THR A 8 4.65 -7.46 0.90
CA THR A 8 3.38 -8.05 1.31
C THR A 8 2.37 -8.03 0.16
N GLY A 9 1.44 -8.98 0.14
CA GLY A 9 0.58 -9.20 -1.03
C GLY A 9 1.39 -9.73 -2.24
N ALA A 10 2.48 -10.47 -1.96
CA ALA A 10 3.50 -10.84 -2.93
C ALA A 10 3.08 -11.94 -3.91
N GLY A 11 1.97 -12.62 -3.66
CA GLY A 11 1.54 -13.78 -4.47
C GLY A 11 1.04 -13.43 -5.87
N ARG A 12 0.63 -12.18 -6.13
CA ARG A 12 0.08 -11.74 -7.43
C ARG A 12 0.00 -10.21 -7.58
N GLY A 13 -0.34 -9.75 -8.78
CA GLY A 13 -0.62 -8.34 -9.08
C GLY A 13 0.55 -7.40 -8.74
N MET A 14 0.23 -6.23 -8.18
CA MET A 14 1.23 -5.21 -7.87
C MET A 14 2.30 -5.67 -6.88
N GLY A 15 1.94 -6.49 -5.87
CA GLY A 15 2.91 -7.03 -4.93
C GLY A 15 3.92 -7.95 -5.61
N LEU A 16 3.48 -8.88 -6.48
CA LEU A 16 4.39 -9.74 -7.24
C LEU A 16 5.29 -8.92 -8.18
N ALA A 17 4.73 -7.91 -8.86
CA ALA A 17 5.53 -7.02 -9.69
C ALA A 17 6.59 -6.25 -8.88
N CYS A 18 6.25 -5.78 -7.65
CA CYS A 18 7.24 -5.20 -6.73
C CYS A 18 8.32 -6.21 -6.35
N ALA A 19 7.97 -7.47 -6.08
CA ALA A 19 8.95 -8.51 -5.76
C ALA A 19 9.96 -8.69 -6.89
N HIS A 20 9.52 -8.69 -8.16
CA HIS A 20 10.41 -8.74 -9.33
C HIS A 20 11.38 -7.55 -9.43
N ARG A 21 11.04 -6.38 -8.90
CA ARG A 21 11.93 -5.20 -8.89
C ARG A 21 12.87 -5.19 -7.69
N LEU A 22 12.49 -5.86 -6.59
CA LEU A 22 13.26 -5.84 -5.35
C LEU A 22 14.30 -6.96 -5.26
N VAL A 23 14.21 -8.00 -6.09
CA VAL A 23 15.19 -9.13 -6.07
C VAL A 23 16.63 -8.72 -6.34
N ASP A 24 16.88 -7.55 -6.94
CA ASP A 24 18.22 -6.99 -7.15
C ASP A 24 18.55 -5.82 -6.21
N LEU A 25 17.60 -5.44 -5.34
CA LEU A 25 17.79 -4.32 -4.39
C LEU A 25 18.28 -4.78 -3.03
N VAL A 26 18.07 -6.06 -2.69
CA VAL A 26 18.35 -6.66 -1.38
C VAL A 26 19.00 -8.01 -1.51
N ASP A 27 19.66 -8.48 -0.44
CA ASP A 27 20.31 -9.81 -0.41
C ASP A 27 19.30 -10.93 -0.09
N VAL A 28 18.27 -10.61 0.72
CA VAL A 28 17.19 -11.54 1.09
C VAL A 28 15.84 -10.84 0.87
N LEU A 29 14.92 -11.51 0.18
CA LEU A 29 13.57 -11.01 -0.08
C LEU A 29 12.53 -11.93 0.54
N LEU A 30 11.77 -11.40 1.52
CA LEU A 30 10.63 -12.08 2.12
C LEU A 30 9.36 -11.77 1.33
N LEU A 31 8.73 -12.82 0.80
CA LEU A 31 7.45 -12.76 0.10
C LEU A 31 6.33 -13.07 1.06
N VAL A 32 5.63 -12.07 1.52
CA VAL A 32 4.56 -12.20 2.51
C VAL A 32 3.20 -12.19 1.82
N ASP A 33 2.43 -13.25 2.02
CA ASP A 33 1.05 -13.34 1.55
C ASP A 33 0.23 -14.25 2.50
N ARG A 34 -1.07 -14.01 2.60
CA ARG A 34 -1.96 -14.92 3.33
C ARG A 34 -2.21 -16.24 2.58
N ASP A 35 -2.06 -16.21 1.24
CA ASP A 35 -2.23 -17.38 0.39
C ASP A 35 -0.91 -18.17 0.35
N PRO A 36 -0.91 -19.45 0.80
CA PRO A 36 0.27 -20.31 0.70
C PRO A 36 0.80 -20.50 -0.73
N ALA A 37 0.00 -20.19 -1.75
CA ALA A 37 0.41 -20.22 -3.15
C ALA A 37 1.58 -19.25 -3.45
N VAL A 38 1.87 -18.31 -2.57
CA VAL A 38 3.07 -17.44 -2.65
C VAL A 38 4.38 -18.24 -2.76
N ALA A 39 4.44 -19.44 -2.21
CA ALA A 39 5.59 -20.33 -2.37
C ALA A 39 5.84 -20.73 -3.84
N GLY A 40 4.82 -20.71 -4.68
CA GLY A 40 4.90 -21.07 -6.10
C GLY A 40 5.71 -20.08 -6.94
N VAL A 41 5.80 -18.80 -6.52
CA VAL A 41 6.53 -17.75 -7.27
C VAL A 41 8.01 -17.65 -6.88
N VAL A 42 8.43 -18.33 -5.81
CA VAL A 42 9.83 -18.30 -5.31
C VAL A 42 10.83 -18.72 -6.39
N GLY A 43 10.55 -19.82 -7.09
CA GLY A 43 11.46 -20.36 -8.11
C GLY A 43 11.63 -19.45 -9.32
N GLU A 44 10.61 -18.67 -9.69
CA GLU A 44 10.68 -17.67 -10.73
C GLU A 44 11.54 -16.48 -10.28
N LEU A 45 11.27 -15.92 -9.10
CA LEU A 45 11.98 -14.78 -8.54
C LEU A 45 13.47 -15.08 -8.26
N THR A 46 13.79 -16.29 -7.77
CA THR A 46 15.18 -16.72 -7.57
C THR A 46 15.97 -16.77 -8.89
N LYS A 47 15.30 -17.02 -10.02
CA LYS A 47 15.95 -16.99 -11.35
C LYS A 47 16.01 -15.58 -11.94
N ALA A 48 15.14 -14.68 -11.50
CA ALA A 48 15.02 -13.33 -12.03
C ALA A 48 16.06 -12.36 -11.46
N GLY A 49 16.63 -12.63 -10.28
CA GLY A 49 17.57 -11.72 -9.62
C GLY A 49 18.55 -12.41 -8.68
N SER A 50 19.25 -11.61 -7.88
CA SER A 50 20.36 -12.06 -7.02
C SER A 50 19.96 -12.41 -5.59
N ALA A 51 18.78 -11.97 -5.12
CA ALA A 51 18.35 -12.19 -3.74
C ALA A 51 18.04 -13.67 -3.44
N THR A 52 18.32 -14.08 -2.21
CA THR A 52 17.68 -15.27 -1.63
C THR A 52 16.22 -14.97 -1.37
N VAL A 53 15.30 -15.72 -1.97
CA VAL A 53 13.86 -15.49 -1.87
C VAL A 53 13.24 -16.49 -0.91
N GLU A 54 12.50 -16.00 0.10
CA GLU A 54 11.85 -16.81 1.13
C GLU A 54 10.35 -16.48 1.21
N PRO A 55 9.44 -17.47 1.11
CA PRO A 55 8.02 -17.26 1.31
C PRO A 55 7.68 -17.20 2.79
N PHE A 56 6.78 -16.29 3.16
CA PHE A 56 6.29 -16.13 4.54
C PHE A 56 4.76 -16.04 4.52
N VAL A 57 4.08 -17.13 4.87
CA VAL A 57 2.62 -17.16 4.89
C VAL A 57 2.09 -16.43 6.11
N LEU A 58 1.35 -15.35 5.88
CA LEU A 58 0.86 -14.46 6.94
C LEU A 58 -0.39 -13.70 6.49
N ASP A 59 -1.47 -13.77 7.27
CA ASP A 59 -2.51 -12.73 7.24
C ASP A 59 -1.97 -11.52 8.02
N ILE A 60 -1.82 -10.38 7.36
CA ILE A 60 -1.26 -9.16 7.96
C ILE A 60 -2.09 -8.61 9.12
N THR A 61 -3.29 -9.12 9.36
CA THR A 61 -4.10 -8.80 10.55
C THR A 61 -3.81 -9.71 11.75
N ASP A 62 -2.95 -10.73 11.60
CA ASP A 62 -2.41 -11.55 12.70
C ASP A 62 -1.23 -10.82 13.35
N VAL A 63 -1.48 -10.19 14.50
CA VAL A 63 -0.47 -9.40 15.24
C VAL A 63 0.73 -10.25 15.62
N ASP A 64 0.51 -11.44 16.15
CA ASP A 64 1.60 -12.36 16.53
C ASP A 64 2.40 -12.80 15.30
N GLY A 65 1.72 -12.97 14.17
CA GLY A 65 2.35 -13.27 12.88
C GLY A 65 3.23 -12.14 12.37
N VAL A 66 2.79 -10.90 12.54
CA VAL A 66 3.58 -9.70 12.20
C VAL A 66 4.81 -9.58 13.10
N GLU A 67 4.70 -9.89 14.39
CA GLU A 67 5.86 -9.94 15.29
C GLU A 67 6.85 -11.04 14.90
N ARG A 68 6.36 -12.23 14.51
CA ARG A 68 7.21 -13.30 13.95
C ARG A 68 7.93 -12.86 12.66
N LEU A 69 7.26 -12.09 11.80
CA LEU A 69 7.88 -11.52 10.61
C LEU A 69 9.02 -10.56 10.98
N ALA A 70 8.79 -9.65 11.92
CA ALA A 70 9.82 -8.72 12.40
C ALA A 70 11.02 -9.46 13.02
N ALA A 71 10.77 -10.49 13.84
CA ALA A 71 11.83 -11.35 14.38
C ALA A 71 12.64 -12.04 13.26
N ARG A 72 11.94 -12.56 12.22
CA ARG A 72 12.62 -13.20 11.08
C ARG A 72 13.52 -12.23 10.33
N VAL A 73 13.08 -10.98 10.13
CA VAL A 73 13.91 -9.93 9.52
C VAL A 73 15.17 -9.69 10.35
N ALA A 74 15.04 -9.58 11.68
CA ALA A 74 16.18 -9.35 12.57
C ALA A 74 17.20 -10.51 12.55
N GLU A 75 16.74 -11.76 12.37
CA GLU A 75 17.60 -12.93 12.19
C GLU A 75 18.37 -12.92 10.86
N LEU A 76 17.73 -12.47 9.79
CA LEU A 76 18.28 -12.49 8.44
C LEU A 76 19.28 -11.36 8.17
N GLY A 77 19.08 -10.20 8.81
CA GLY A 77 19.98 -9.07 8.58
C GLY A 77 19.37 -7.70 8.89
N THR A 78 19.72 -6.71 8.07
CA THR A 78 19.30 -5.31 8.23
C THR A 78 18.11 -5.03 7.32
N LEU A 79 17.03 -4.48 7.87
CA LEU A 79 15.87 -4.06 7.10
C LEU A 79 16.23 -2.94 6.13
N ARG A 80 16.05 -3.19 4.82
CA ARG A 80 16.40 -2.24 3.75
C ARG A 80 15.17 -1.70 3.04
N ALA A 81 14.20 -2.55 2.70
CA ALA A 81 13.08 -2.17 1.83
C ALA A 81 11.78 -2.85 2.27
N VAL A 82 10.68 -2.09 2.31
CA VAL A 82 9.34 -2.62 2.58
C VAL A 82 8.39 -2.11 1.50
N ALA A 83 7.86 -3.01 0.67
CA ALA A 83 6.73 -2.75 -0.22
C ALA A 83 5.47 -3.38 0.38
N HIS A 84 4.64 -2.58 1.07
CA HIS A 84 3.42 -3.07 1.70
C HIS A 84 2.24 -2.91 0.75
N ALA A 85 2.04 -3.94 -0.13
CA ALA A 85 0.99 -3.96 -1.13
C ALA A 85 -0.23 -4.84 -0.75
N ALA A 86 -0.16 -5.55 0.38
CA ALA A 86 -1.31 -6.29 0.89
C ALA A 86 -2.46 -5.34 1.24
N GLY A 87 -3.64 -5.67 0.78
CA GLY A 87 -4.87 -4.89 0.98
C GLY A 87 -6.06 -5.58 0.31
N ILE A 88 -7.25 -5.06 0.55
CA ILE A 88 -8.50 -5.57 -0.04
C ILE A 88 -9.26 -4.44 -0.73
N SER A 89 -10.08 -4.81 -1.71
CA SER A 89 -10.96 -3.87 -2.41
C SER A 89 -12.32 -3.74 -1.71
N PRO A 90 -13.11 -2.70 -2.08
CA PRO A 90 -14.46 -2.51 -1.56
C PRO A 90 -15.39 -3.72 -1.73
N THR A 91 -15.17 -4.52 -2.80
CA THR A 91 -16.02 -5.67 -3.14
C THR A 91 -15.71 -6.93 -2.33
N MET A 92 -14.64 -6.90 -1.51
CA MET A 92 -14.13 -8.10 -0.81
C MET A 92 -14.63 -8.25 0.62
N ALA A 93 -15.11 -7.17 1.26
CA ALA A 93 -15.48 -7.21 2.67
C ALA A 93 -16.36 -6.02 3.09
N ASP A 94 -16.90 -6.07 4.30
CA ASP A 94 -17.57 -4.96 4.95
C ASP A 94 -16.59 -3.86 5.38
N TRP A 95 -17.13 -2.72 5.79
CA TRP A 95 -16.36 -1.54 6.17
C TRP A 95 -15.38 -1.78 7.33
N ARG A 96 -15.77 -2.61 8.33
CA ARG A 96 -14.90 -2.92 9.49
C ARG A 96 -13.67 -3.70 9.06
N ARG A 97 -13.88 -4.71 8.22
CA ARG A 97 -12.77 -5.52 7.70
C ARG A 97 -11.87 -4.72 6.77
N ILE A 98 -12.41 -3.78 5.99
CA ILE A 98 -11.63 -2.86 5.14
C ILE A 98 -10.70 -2.02 6.02
N PHE A 99 -11.19 -1.37 7.08
CA PHE A 99 -10.32 -0.62 7.99
C PHE A 99 -9.28 -1.52 8.68
N ALA A 100 -9.69 -2.71 9.11
CA ALA A 100 -8.78 -3.64 9.79
C ALA A 100 -7.62 -4.06 8.89
N VAL A 101 -7.88 -4.38 7.62
CA VAL A 101 -6.85 -4.85 6.68
C VAL A 101 -6.04 -3.68 6.09
N ASP A 102 -6.73 -2.64 5.60
CA ASP A 102 -6.05 -1.62 4.80
C ASP A 102 -5.36 -0.54 5.66
N LEU A 103 -5.87 -0.25 6.86
CA LEU A 103 -5.29 0.79 7.71
C LEU A 103 -4.65 0.22 8.98
N VAL A 104 -5.42 -0.52 9.79
CA VAL A 104 -4.92 -0.99 11.09
C VAL A 104 -3.74 -1.94 10.91
N ALA A 105 -3.84 -2.92 10.02
CA ALA A 105 -2.75 -3.85 9.77
C ALA A 105 -1.50 -3.17 9.16
N THR A 106 -1.68 -2.13 8.32
CA THR A 106 -0.56 -1.29 7.86
C THR A 106 0.17 -0.64 9.03
N ALA A 107 -0.57 -0.08 9.98
CA ALA A 107 0.01 0.56 11.16
C ALA A 107 0.67 -0.45 12.12
N GLN A 108 0.08 -1.63 12.28
CA GLN A 108 0.66 -2.74 13.08
C GLN A 108 1.97 -3.23 12.48
N LEU A 109 2.01 -3.46 11.17
CA LEU A 109 3.24 -3.85 10.46
C LEU A 109 4.33 -2.79 10.64
N ALA A 110 4.00 -1.51 10.42
CA ALA A 110 4.94 -0.42 10.61
C ALA A 110 5.46 -0.35 12.04
N GLN A 111 4.58 -0.51 13.05
CA GLN A 111 4.96 -0.51 14.45
C GLN A 111 5.94 -1.64 14.80
N ALA A 112 5.70 -2.86 14.30
CA ALA A 112 6.57 -4.01 14.53
C ALA A 112 7.93 -3.87 13.85
N LEU A 113 7.98 -3.26 12.66
CA LEU A 113 9.22 -3.08 11.89
C LEU A 113 10.02 -1.83 12.31
N ARG A 114 9.40 -0.84 12.96
CA ARG A 114 10.06 0.41 13.35
C ARG A 114 11.34 0.22 14.17
N PRO A 115 11.42 -0.70 15.14
CA PRO A 115 12.67 -0.96 15.88
C PRO A 115 13.83 -1.47 15.01
N LEU A 116 13.53 -1.99 13.81
CA LEU A 116 14.52 -2.50 12.84
C LEU A 116 14.95 -1.41 11.85
N THR A 117 14.40 -0.21 11.94
CA THR A 117 14.76 0.90 11.05
C THR A 117 16.18 1.34 11.32
N THR A 118 16.98 1.45 10.26
CA THR A 118 18.34 1.96 10.26
C THR A 118 18.54 2.95 9.12
N ALA A 119 19.71 3.57 9.05
CA ALA A 119 20.06 4.44 7.92
C ALA A 119 19.94 3.66 6.60
N GLY A 120 19.14 4.20 5.68
CA GLY A 120 18.85 3.60 4.38
C GLY A 120 17.61 2.70 4.33
N THR A 121 16.96 2.39 5.44
CA THR A 121 15.65 1.72 5.42
C THR A 121 14.61 2.58 4.71
N ALA A 122 13.86 2.00 3.78
CA ALA A 122 12.79 2.67 3.06
C ALA A 122 11.51 1.82 3.02
N SER A 123 10.36 2.45 3.23
CA SER A 123 9.05 1.79 3.20
C SER A 123 8.09 2.53 2.25
N VAL A 124 7.31 1.77 1.50
CA VAL A 124 6.21 2.26 0.67
C VAL A 124 4.93 1.53 1.06
N TYR A 125 3.92 2.29 1.47
CA TYR A 125 2.59 1.76 1.81
C TYR A 125 1.60 2.06 0.70
N PHE A 126 0.86 1.04 0.25
CA PHE A 126 -0.10 1.18 -0.83
C PHE A 126 -1.41 1.81 -0.33
N ALA A 127 -1.60 3.06 -0.71
CA ALA A 127 -2.87 3.78 -0.59
C ALA A 127 -3.75 3.53 -1.84
N SER A 128 -4.41 4.56 -2.36
CA SER A 128 -5.25 4.50 -3.57
C SER A 128 -5.55 5.93 -4.06
N MET A 129 -5.91 6.06 -5.33
CA MET A 129 -6.51 7.28 -5.85
C MET A 129 -7.93 7.54 -5.31
N ALA A 130 -8.59 6.52 -4.75
CA ALA A 130 -9.98 6.60 -4.28
C ALA A 130 -10.26 7.78 -3.33
N PRO A 131 -9.42 8.08 -2.32
CA PRO A 131 -9.60 9.28 -1.48
C PRO A 131 -9.63 10.57 -2.29
N ILE A 132 -8.79 10.68 -3.31
CA ILE A 132 -8.67 11.87 -4.16
C ILE A 132 -9.96 12.10 -4.95
N LEU A 133 -10.61 11.04 -5.40
CA LEU A 133 -11.84 11.10 -6.20
C LEU A 133 -13.11 11.24 -5.36
N ALA A 134 -13.18 10.55 -4.22
CA ALA A 134 -14.38 10.44 -3.41
C ALA A 134 -14.47 11.51 -2.31
N ILE A 135 -13.36 11.82 -1.64
CA ILE A 135 -13.35 12.75 -0.50
C ILE A 135 -13.06 14.16 -1.03
N GLY A 136 -14.11 14.96 -1.19
CA GLY A 136 -14.02 16.30 -1.75
C GLY A 136 -13.47 17.34 -0.75
N GLU A 137 -14.14 17.48 0.39
CA GLU A 137 -13.82 18.49 1.40
C GLU A 137 -13.07 17.88 2.60
N PRO A 138 -12.21 18.66 3.27
CA PRO A 138 -11.56 18.23 4.51
C PRO A 138 -12.59 17.87 5.59
N HIS A 139 -12.36 16.80 6.32
CA HIS A 139 -13.19 16.38 7.45
C HIS A 139 -12.34 16.24 8.72
N PRO A 140 -12.09 17.33 9.46
CA PRO A 140 -11.11 17.37 10.55
C PRO A 140 -11.31 16.28 11.62
N THR A 141 -12.59 15.99 11.96
CA THR A 141 -12.91 14.95 12.97
C THR A 141 -12.57 13.54 12.49
N ALA A 142 -12.91 13.21 11.24
CA ALA A 142 -12.54 11.93 10.65
C ALA A 142 -11.01 11.81 10.46
N ASP A 143 -10.38 12.88 9.97
CA ASP A 143 -8.92 12.94 9.83
C ASP A 143 -8.21 12.74 11.18
N ALA A 144 -8.69 13.35 12.24
CA ALA A 144 -8.14 13.17 13.59
C ALA A 144 -8.32 11.73 14.12
N ALA A 145 -9.40 11.04 13.74
CA ALA A 145 -9.56 9.61 14.07
C ALA A 145 -8.56 8.74 13.30
N LEU A 146 -8.35 9.01 12.00
CA LEU A 146 -7.38 8.29 11.16
C LEU A 146 -5.92 8.49 11.59
N ASP A 147 -5.60 9.58 12.31
CA ASP A 147 -4.25 9.88 12.79
C ASP A 147 -3.78 8.94 13.91
N ASP A 148 -4.71 8.20 14.52
CA ASP A 148 -4.40 7.17 15.54
C ASP A 148 -5.05 5.83 15.15
N PRO A 149 -4.51 5.14 14.11
CA PRO A 149 -5.11 3.94 13.56
C PRO A 149 -5.05 2.72 14.48
N LEU A 150 -4.26 2.77 15.54
CA LEU A 150 -4.15 1.70 16.53
C LEU A 150 -5.00 1.96 17.79
N ALA A 151 -5.75 3.07 17.84
CA ALA A 151 -6.67 3.33 18.93
C ALA A 151 -7.75 2.23 19.00
N PRO A 152 -8.03 1.67 20.21
CA PRO A 152 -9.03 0.62 20.35
C PRO A 152 -10.43 1.03 19.89
N ASP A 153 -10.73 2.32 19.94
CA ASP A 153 -12.01 2.94 19.58
C ASP A 153 -12.02 3.56 18.18
N LEU A 154 -11.02 3.26 17.34
CA LEU A 154 -10.90 3.82 15.98
C LEU A 154 -12.21 3.77 15.19
N LEU A 155 -12.83 2.58 15.11
CA LEU A 155 -14.04 2.38 14.31
C LEU A 155 -15.22 3.18 14.85
N ASP A 156 -15.35 3.28 16.17
CA ASP A 156 -16.40 4.08 16.82
C ASP A 156 -16.19 5.59 16.53
N ARG A 157 -14.95 6.07 16.59
CA ARG A 157 -14.59 7.46 16.26
C ARG A 157 -14.86 7.77 14.80
N ILE A 158 -14.51 6.89 13.89
CA ILE A 158 -14.78 7.02 12.46
C ILE A 158 -16.29 7.03 12.20
N HIS A 159 -17.04 6.11 12.81
CA HIS A 159 -18.49 6.06 12.66
C HIS A 159 -19.16 7.31 13.27
N ALA A 160 -18.69 7.78 14.42
CA ALA A 160 -19.18 9.02 15.02
C ALA A 160 -18.93 10.26 14.13
N ALA A 161 -17.81 10.27 13.39
CA ALA A 161 -17.46 11.37 12.50
C ALA A 161 -18.23 11.34 11.18
N LEU A 162 -18.40 10.16 10.56
CA LEU A 162 -18.93 10.03 9.20
C LEU A 162 -20.38 9.51 9.15
N GLY A 163 -20.92 9.05 10.28
CA GLY A 163 -22.24 8.44 10.35
C GLY A 163 -22.33 7.14 9.55
N ALA A 164 -23.56 6.75 9.18
CA ALA A 164 -23.82 5.52 8.42
C ALA A 164 -23.16 5.48 7.02
N THR A 165 -22.70 6.63 6.50
CA THR A 165 -22.05 6.68 5.20
C THR A 165 -20.79 5.82 5.14
N VAL A 166 -20.06 5.68 6.24
CA VAL A 166 -18.85 4.85 6.29
C VAL A 166 -19.15 3.36 6.20
N GLU A 167 -20.38 2.93 6.42
CA GLU A 167 -20.79 1.52 6.30
C GLU A 167 -20.85 1.05 4.84
N ASP A 168 -20.94 1.98 3.88
CA ASP A 168 -20.69 1.69 2.47
C ASP A 168 -19.23 1.33 2.25
N SER A 169 -18.97 0.18 1.62
CA SER A 169 -17.62 -0.35 1.45
C SER A 169 -16.72 0.52 0.59
N GLY A 170 -17.26 1.24 -0.40
CA GLY A 170 -16.51 2.18 -1.25
C GLY A 170 -16.05 3.42 -0.46
N TRP A 171 -16.94 3.96 0.38
CA TRP A 171 -16.59 5.06 1.29
C TRP A 171 -15.58 4.60 2.34
N ALA A 172 -15.81 3.44 2.97
CA ALA A 172 -14.87 2.86 3.94
C ALA A 172 -13.47 2.69 3.36
N TYR A 173 -13.38 2.14 2.14
CA TYR A 173 -12.13 1.99 1.44
C TYR A 173 -11.43 3.32 1.20
N SER A 174 -12.18 4.34 0.71
CA SER A 174 -11.63 5.67 0.49
C SER A 174 -11.08 6.27 1.77
N TRP A 175 -11.80 6.16 2.89
CA TRP A 175 -11.34 6.66 4.18
C TRP A 175 -10.17 5.85 4.75
N ALA A 176 -10.19 4.53 4.65
CA ALA A 176 -9.06 3.69 5.09
C ALA A 176 -7.79 4.04 4.31
N LYS A 177 -7.87 4.20 2.98
CA LYS A 177 -6.72 4.58 2.14
C LYS A 177 -6.27 6.03 2.39
N ARG A 178 -7.18 6.97 2.73
CA ARG A 178 -6.80 8.28 3.25
C ARG A 178 -6.02 8.15 4.57
N GLY A 179 -6.43 7.23 5.43
CA GLY A 179 -5.70 6.90 6.67
C GLY A 179 -4.28 6.42 6.38
N VAL A 180 -4.07 5.57 5.37
CA VAL A 180 -2.74 5.12 4.96
C VAL A 180 -1.86 6.29 4.50
N GLN A 181 -2.40 7.23 3.68
CA GLN A 181 -1.67 8.42 3.24
C GLN A 181 -1.20 9.26 4.44
N ARG A 182 -2.11 9.53 5.39
CA ARG A 182 -1.82 10.30 6.61
C ARG A 182 -0.83 9.58 7.52
N PHE A 183 -1.03 8.28 7.73
CA PHE A 183 -0.15 7.44 8.53
C PHE A 183 1.28 7.41 7.97
N ALA A 184 1.45 7.28 6.65
CA ALA A 184 2.76 7.30 6.01
C ALA A 184 3.51 8.62 6.27
N GLN A 185 2.81 9.76 6.25
CA GLN A 185 3.40 11.08 6.58
C GLN A 185 3.88 11.13 8.03
N GLN A 186 3.05 10.65 8.97
CA GLN A 186 3.43 10.61 10.38
C GLN A 186 4.58 9.63 10.64
N GLU A 187 4.54 8.46 10.01
CA GLU A 187 5.58 7.45 10.16
C GLU A 187 6.92 7.94 9.60
N ALA A 188 6.91 8.70 8.50
CA ALA A 188 8.11 9.34 7.97
C ALA A 188 8.79 10.27 9.00
N VAL A 189 8.00 11.00 9.79
CA VAL A 189 8.50 11.85 10.87
C VAL A 189 9.09 11.01 12.01
N ARG A 190 8.47 9.85 12.34
CA ARG A 190 8.93 8.96 13.40
C ARG A 190 10.24 8.26 13.07
N VAL A 191 10.39 7.79 11.82
CA VAL A 191 11.57 7.03 11.40
C VAL A 191 12.70 7.89 10.85
N GLY A 192 12.42 9.15 10.47
CA GLY A 192 13.42 10.08 9.95
C GLY A 192 14.65 10.23 10.83
N PRO A 193 14.53 10.45 12.16
CA PRO A 193 15.67 10.51 13.08
C PRO A 193 16.51 9.22 13.14
N LEU A 194 15.94 8.07 12.73
CA LEU A 194 16.63 6.78 12.65
C LEU A 194 17.32 6.59 11.28
N GLY A 195 17.18 7.56 10.37
CA GLY A 195 17.70 7.49 9.00
C GLY A 195 16.80 6.71 8.02
N GLY A 196 15.57 6.40 8.44
CA GLY A 196 14.55 5.74 7.61
C GLY A 196 13.73 6.72 6.78
N ARG A 197 13.07 6.21 5.75
CA ARG A 197 12.13 6.95 4.88
C ARG A 197 10.82 6.18 4.71
N VAL A 198 9.72 6.91 4.66
CA VAL A 198 8.40 6.33 4.37
C VAL A 198 7.67 7.20 3.37
N CYS A 199 7.07 6.56 2.37
CA CYS A 199 6.12 7.18 1.46
C CYS A 199 4.86 6.32 1.38
N SER A 200 3.75 6.90 0.99
CA SER A 200 2.64 6.15 0.41
C SER A 200 2.65 6.28 -1.11
N LEU A 201 2.03 5.32 -1.76
CA LEU A 201 1.79 5.33 -3.20
C LEU A 201 0.32 5.05 -3.46
N SER A 202 -0.29 5.90 -4.27
CA SER A 202 -1.70 5.82 -4.64
C SER A 202 -1.84 5.37 -6.10
N PRO A 203 -2.08 4.06 -6.34
CA PRO A 203 -2.35 3.57 -7.69
C PRO A 203 -3.67 4.10 -8.23
N GLY A 204 -3.73 4.29 -9.55
CA GLY A 204 -4.95 4.46 -10.31
C GLY A 204 -5.63 3.13 -10.63
N ILE A 205 -6.21 3.04 -11.84
CA ILE A 205 -6.82 1.80 -12.33
C ILE A 205 -5.72 0.93 -12.92
N ILE A 206 -5.43 -0.18 -12.24
CA ILE A 206 -4.35 -1.10 -12.61
C ILE A 206 -4.91 -2.47 -13.01
N ASP A 207 -4.41 -3.04 -14.10
CA ASP A 207 -4.77 -4.37 -14.57
C ASP A 207 -4.21 -5.45 -13.64
N THR A 208 -5.01 -5.82 -12.65
CA THR A 208 -4.71 -6.84 -11.66
C THR A 208 -5.92 -7.77 -11.51
N PRO A 209 -5.77 -8.97 -10.94
CA PRO A 209 -6.91 -9.82 -10.61
C PRO A 209 -7.97 -9.10 -9.77
N GLN A 210 -7.56 -8.29 -8.79
CA GLN A 210 -8.44 -7.47 -7.95
C GLN A 210 -9.10 -6.34 -8.75
N GLY A 211 -8.35 -5.62 -9.58
CA GLY A 211 -8.88 -4.55 -10.43
C GLY A 211 -9.89 -5.05 -11.46
N LYS A 212 -9.69 -6.27 -11.99
CA LYS A 212 -10.66 -6.92 -12.88
C LYS A 212 -11.97 -7.27 -12.17
N GLN A 213 -11.90 -7.72 -10.92
CA GLN A 213 -13.07 -7.98 -10.10
C GLN A 213 -13.86 -6.68 -9.84
N GLU A 214 -13.19 -5.60 -9.44
CA GLU A 214 -13.81 -4.29 -9.24
C GLU A 214 -14.45 -3.75 -10.52
N ALA A 215 -13.76 -3.86 -11.67
CA ALA A 215 -14.27 -3.40 -12.95
C ALA A 215 -15.51 -4.18 -13.43
N ALA A 216 -15.61 -5.46 -13.07
CA ALA A 216 -16.79 -6.28 -13.38
C ALA A 216 -18.03 -5.87 -12.58
N GLU A 217 -17.84 -5.32 -11.37
CA GLU A 217 -18.93 -4.92 -10.47
C GLU A 217 -19.33 -3.44 -10.64
N HIS A 218 -18.44 -2.60 -11.18
CA HIS A 218 -18.64 -1.15 -11.27
C HIS A 218 -18.41 -0.60 -12.69
N SER A 219 -19.50 -0.29 -13.40
CA SER A 219 -19.46 0.33 -14.74
C SER A 219 -18.75 1.70 -14.77
N SER A 220 -18.69 2.41 -13.63
CA SER A 220 -17.95 3.67 -13.48
C SER A 220 -16.44 3.53 -13.71
N MET A 221 -15.86 2.34 -13.50
CA MET A 221 -14.45 2.08 -13.74
C MET A 221 -14.08 2.21 -15.22
N GLN A 222 -14.94 1.72 -16.13
CA GLN A 222 -14.71 1.86 -17.57
C GLN A 222 -14.66 3.34 -17.98
N ALA A 223 -15.56 4.16 -17.47
CA ALA A 223 -15.59 5.60 -17.75
C ALA A 223 -14.32 6.31 -17.23
N LEU A 224 -13.74 5.86 -16.11
CA LEU A 224 -12.46 6.39 -15.61
C LEU A 224 -11.28 5.97 -16.51
N VAL A 225 -11.27 4.72 -17.01
CA VAL A 225 -10.23 4.26 -17.96
C VAL A 225 -10.27 5.12 -19.23
N GLU A 226 -11.45 5.38 -19.81
CA GLU A 226 -11.63 6.21 -20.99
C GLU A 226 -11.18 7.67 -20.78
N ARG A 227 -11.25 8.15 -19.53
CA ARG A 227 -10.80 9.50 -19.15
C ARG A 227 -9.33 9.57 -18.76
N THR A 228 -8.61 8.45 -18.70
CA THR A 228 -7.19 8.41 -18.34
C THR A 228 -6.35 9.06 -19.45
N PRO A 229 -5.65 10.19 -19.19
CA PRO A 229 -4.94 10.92 -20.24
C PRO A 229 -3.84 10.12 -20.95
N VAL A 230 -3.20 9.16 -20.24
CA VAL A 230 -2.20 8.26 -20.84
C VAL A 230 -2.83 7.27 -21.84
N GLY A 231 -4.17 7.17 -21.89
CA GLY A 231 -4.92 6.41 -22.90
C GLY A 231 -4.90 4.90 -22.72
N ARG A 232 -4.54 4.41 -21.54
CA ARG A 232 -4.56 2.98 -21.22
C ARG A 232 -4.81 2.73 -19.73
N ILE A 233 -5.22 1.52 -19.40
CA ILE A 233 -5.18 1.00 -18.02
C ILE A 233 -3.70 0.83 -17.60
N GLY A 234 -3.40 1.11 -16.32
CA GLY A 234 -2.07 0.88 -15.76
C GLY A 234 -1.76 -0.61 -15.65
N GLN A 235 -0.48 -0.97 -15.70
CA GLN A 235 0.01 -2.33 -15.44
C GLN A 235 0.66 -2.38 -14.07
N SER A 236 0.74 -3.58 -13.48
CA SER A 236 1.41 -3.77 -12.18
C SER A 236 2.85 -3.27 -12.20
N GLU A 237 3.54 -3.37 -13.34
CA GLU A 237 4.91 -2.92 -13.57
C GLU A 237 5.03 -1.39 -13.53
N ASP A 238 4.01 -0.63 -14.00
CA ASP A 238 4.00 0.83 -13.92
C ASP A 238 4.10 1.30 -12.46
N VAL A 239 3.44 0.57 -11.55
CA VAL A 239 3.49 0.83 -10.11
C VAL A 239 4.79 0.33 -9.49
N ALA A 240 5.23 -0.88 -9.85
CA ALA A 240 6.42 -1.51 -9.29
C ALA A 240 7.70 -0.72 -9.59
N ASP A 241 7.82 -0.10 -10.77
CA ASP A 241 8.96 0.74 -11.15
C ASP A 241 9.07 1.98 -10.24
N VAL A 242 7.94 2.59 -9.92
CA VAL A 242 7.90 3.73 -8.99
C VAL A 242 8.23 3.28 -7.56
N VAL A 243 7.71 2.13 -7.10
CA VAL A 243 8.04 1.57 -5.79
C VAL A 243 9.52 1.28 -5.68
N ALA A 244 10.14 0.67 -6.70
CA ALA A 244 11.57 0.38 -6.72
C ALA A 244 12.39 1.66 -6.63
N PHE A 245 12.02 2.72 -7.37
CA PHE A 245 12.65 4.04 -7.25
C PHE A 245 12.56 4.58 -5.82
N LEU A 246 11.36 4.59 -5.22
CA LEU A 246 11.14 5.11 -3.86
C LEU A 246 11.93 4.34 -2.80
N LEU A 247 12.12 3.02 -2.98
CA LEU A 247 12.87 2.17 -2.07
C LEU A 247 14.39 2.23 -2.30
N SER A 248 14.86 2.78 -3.43
CA SER A 248 16.27 2.89 -3.78
C SER A 248 16.94 4.12 -3.15
N ASP A 249 18.28 4.18 -3.26
CA ASP A 249 19.08 5.33 -2.84
C ASP A 249 18.88 6.55 -3.76
N GLN A 250 18.31 6.36 -4.95
CA GLN A 250 17.98 7.47 -5.85
C GLN A 250 16.92 8.40 -5.24
N ALA A 251 16.03 7.84 -4.39
CA ALA A 251 15.01 8.56 -3.65
C ALA A 251 15.41 8.97 -2.22
N ARG A 252 16.72 9.06 -1.91
CA ARG A 252 17.24 9.26 -0.54
C ARG A 252 16.76 10.53 0.17
N PHE A 253 16.19 11.49 -0.56
CA PHE A 253 15.61 12.72 0.01
C PHE A 253 14.09 12.81 -0.18
N VAL A 254 13.45 11.71 -0.62
CA VAL A 254 12.00 11.61 -0.78
C VAL A 254 11.41 10.86 0.40
N SER A 255 10.62 11.53 1.24
CA SER A 255 9.95 10.95 2.41
C SER A 255 8.73 11.77 2.79
N GLY A 256 7.71 11.14 3.39
CA GLY A 256 6.50 11.81 3.89
C GLY A 256 5.55 12.29 2.80
N ILE A 257 5.64 11.76 1.58
CA ILE A 257 4.73 12.09 0.48
C ILE A 257 3.81 10.92 0.13
N ASP A 258 2.68 11.24 -0.46
CA ASP A 258 1.86 10.31 -1.23
C ASP A 258 2.12 10.52 -2.72
N LEU A 259 2.53 9.48 -3.44
CA LEU A 259 2.80 9.57 -4.86
C LEU A 259 1.68 8.91 -5.67
N LEU A 260 0.94 9.73 -6.42
CA LEU A 260 -0.14 9.28 -7.28
C LEU A 260 0.43 8.70 -8.59
N VAL A 261 0.05 7.45 -8.91
CA VAL A 261 0.45 6.72 -10.13
C VAL A 261 -0.80 6.22 -10.84
N ASP A 262 -1.44 7.09 -11.62
CA ASP A 262 -2.81 6.92 -12.12
C ASP A 262 -3.00 7.28 -13.61
N GLY A 263 -1.91 7.49 -14.35
CA GLY A 263 -1.98 7.91 -15.74
C GLY A 263 -2.66 9.26 -15.95
N GLY A 264 -2.84 10.06 -14.87
CA GLY A 264 -3.44 11.39 -14.89
C GLY A 264 -4.96 11.41 -14.74
N VAL A 265 -5.62 10.29 -14.44
CA VAL A 265 -7.10 10.25 -14.36
C VAL A 265 -7.65 11.17 -13.27
N ALA A 266 -7.02 11.26 -12.10
CA ALA A 266 -7.47 12.16 -11.04
C ALA A 266 -7.40 13.63 -11.47
N ALA A 267 -6.36 14.03 -12.20
CA ALA A 267 -6.25 15.37 -12.76
C ALA A 267 -7.34 15.64 -13.81
N ALA A 268 -7.64 14.67 -14.68
CA ALA A 268 -8.68 14.78 -15.69
C ALA A 268 -10.09 14.83 -15.09
N VAL A 269 -10.33 14.17 -13.95
CA VAL A 269 -11.64 14.17 -13.27
C VAL A 269 -11.85 15.47 -12.49
N ARG A 270 -10.80 16.01 -11.85
CA ARG A 270 -10.89 17.21 -10.96
C ARG A 270 -10.55 18.52 -11.65
N GLY A 271 -9.92 18.46 -12.83
CA GLY A 271 -9.46 19.65 -13.54
C GLY A 271 -10.59 20.46 -14.19
N PRO A 272 -10.35 21.73 -14.57
CA PRO A 272 -11.32 22.59 -15.23
C PRO A 272 -11.77 22.03 -16.59
N ALA A 273 -10.99 21.19 -17.24
CA ALA A 273 -11.39 20.45 -18.45
C ALA A 273 -12.54 19.46 -18.19
N ALA A 274 -12.77 19.03 -16.95
CA ALA A 274 -13.91 18.18 -16.59
C ALA A 274 -15.27 18.90 -16.79
N ALA A 275 -15.30 20.22 -16.76
CA ALA A 275 -16.49 21.03 -16.99
C ALA A 275 -16.85 21.21 -18.48
N ALA A 276 -15.89 20.94 -19.39
CA ALA A 276 -16.06 21.16 -20.83
C ALA A 276 -16.56 19.91 -21.60
N VAL A 277 -16.69 18.76 -20.94
CA VAL A 277 -17.12 17.46 -21.52
C VAL A 277 -18.52 17.05 -21.03
N ARG A 278 -19.31 17.99 -20.51
CA ARG A 278 -20.73 17.77 -20.15
C ARG A 278 -21.67 18.29 -21.21
#